data_fcf436c98a37cefc92fb41abf6bcd7c9
#
_entry.id   fcf436c98a37cefc92fb41abf6bcd7c9
#
_cell.length_a   1.000
_cell.length_b   1.000
_cell.length_c   1.000
_cell.angle_alpha   90.00
_cell.angle_beta   90.00
_cell.angle_gamma   90.00
#
_symmetry.space_group_name_H-M   'P 1'
#
loop_
_entity.id
_entity.type
_entity.pdbx_description
1 polymer ?
#
loop_
_entity_poly.entity_id
_entity_poly.type
_entity_poly.pdbx_seq_one_letter_code
_entity_poly.pdbx_strand_id
1 'polypeptide(L)'
;MSLQDRAYELVKSGVKKFEFRKRWRSGPCTAYIYRSGSRRELSAYMKLGTPIYGAPQEIGRLAEHMLPGNGPAVEEYLMSTQGGYAIPIEEFREFPPFSLAELRMMGFHPPQYFFYLSNYPELQRALEARRNG
;
A
#
# COMPACT_ATOMS: atom_id res chain seq x y z
N MET A 1 -3.02 5.06 0.66
CA MET A 1 -3.13 3.61 1.01
C MET A 1 -2.79 3.44 2.48
N SER A 2 -3.58 2.67 3.20
CA SER A 2 -3.35 2.43 4.64
C SER A 2 -2.76 1.05 4.86
N LEU A 3 -1.76 0.97 5.73
CA LEU A 3 -1.17 -0.29 6.19
C LEU A 3 -1.15 -0.34 7.70
N GLN A 4 -1.52 -1.48 8.26
CA GLN A 4 -1.36 -1.73 9.68
C GLN A 4 0.10 -2.01 10.03
N ASP A 5 0.45 -1.94 11.30
CA ASP A 5 1.85 -2.04 11.76
C ASP A 5 2.59 -3.26 11.20
N ARG A 6 1.98 -4.44 11.25
CA ARG A 6 2.63 -5.65 10.76
C ARG A 6 2.94 -5.58 9.26
N ALA A 7 1.95 -5.18 8.45
CA ALA A 7 2.12 -5.06 7.01
C ALA A 7 3.18 -4.00 6.67
N TYR A 8 3.15 -2.89 7.38
CA TYR A 8 4.13 -1.82 7.21
C TYR A 8 5.57 -2.32 7.46
N GLU A 9 5.79 -3.02 8.56
CA GLU A 9 7.11 -3.55 8.89
C GLU A 9 7.58 -4.61 7.89
N LEU A 10 6.68 -5.43 7.37
CA LEU A 10 7.02 -6.43 6.35
C LEU A 10 7.47 -5.77 5.05
N VAL A 11 6.84 -4.67 4.66
CA VAL A 11 7.25 -3.90 3.48
C VAL A 11 8.59 -3.21 3.74
N LYS A 12 8.71 -2.54 4.88
CA LYS A 12 9.94 -1.81 5.26
C LYS A 12 11.16 -2.73 5.30
N SER A 13 11.00 -3.94 5.84
CA SER A 13 12.09 -4.90 5.93
C SER A 13 12.42 -5.60 4.60
N GLY A 14 11.63 -5.37 3.55
CA GLY A 14 11.83 -6.00 2.25
C GLY A 14 11.30 -7.42 2.13
N VAL A 15 10.64 -7.94 3.17
CA VAL A 15 10.04 -9.29 3.16
C VAL A 15 8.82 -9.31 2.25
N LYS A 16 7.94 -8.31 2.37
CA LYS A 16 6.76 -8.20 1.53
C LYS A 16 7.11 -7.44 0.25
N LYS A 17 7.09 -8.13 -0.88
CA LYS A 17 7.46 -7.57 -2.19
C LYS A 17 6.28 -7.32 -3.10
N PHE A 18 5.09 -7.70 -2.69
CA PHE A 18 3.86 -7.51 -3.45
C PHE A 18 2.74 -7.01 -2.54
N GLU A 19 1.91 -6.13 -3.10
CA GLU A 19 0.61 -5.79 -2.51
C GLU A 19 -0.46 -6.61 -3.22
N PHE A 20 -1.39 -7.20 -2.47
CA PHE A 20 -2.44 -8.06 -3.04
C PHE A 20 -3.78 -7.36 -2.95
N ARG A 21 -4.48 -7.25 -4.08
CA ARG A 21 -5.77 -6.55 -4.17
C ARG A 21 -6.76 -7.34 -5.01
N LYS A 22 -8.02 -7.33 -4.58
CA LYS A 22 -9.12 -7.90 -5.35
C LYS A 22 -9.38 -7.09 -6.61
N ARG A 23 -9.24 -5.77 -6.50
CA ARG A 23 -9.47 -4.82 -7.57
C ARG A 23 -8.33 -3.82 -7.61
N TRP A 24 -7.87 -3.53 -8.81
CA TRP A 24 -6.81 -2.57 -9.00
C TRP A 24 -6.93 -1.98 -10.40
N ARG A 25 -7.07 -0.66 -10.49
CA ARG A 25 -7.25 0.03 -11.77
C ARG A 25 -6.04 0.86 -12.18
N SER A 26 -5.10 1.03 -11.29
CA SER A 26 -3.91 1.82 -11.58
C SER A 26 -2.87 0.96 -12.28
N GLY A 27 -2.14 1.57 -13.21
CA GLY A 27 -0.88 1.03 -13.68
C GLY A 27 0.22 1.34 -12.66
N PRO A 28 1.49 1.33 -13.09
CA PRO A 28 2.60 1.75 -12.21
C PRO A 28 2.34 3.14 -11.64
N CYS A 29 2.52 3.28 -10.32
CA CYS A 29 2.20 4.53 -9.63
C CYS A 29 3.00 4.66 -8.32
N THR A 30 2.95 5.86 -7.74
CA THR A 30 3.47 6.10 -6.40
C THR A 30 2.31 6.12 -5.42
N ALA A 31 2.38 5.28 -4.39
CA ALA A 31 1.39 5.20 -3.33
C ALA A 31 1.97 5.78 -2.04
N TYR A 32 1.30 6.76 -1.45
CA TYR A 32 1.67 7.29 -0.15
C TYR A 32 1.00 6.46 0.94
N ILE A 33 1.76 6.13 1.97
CA ILE A 33 1.38 5.12 2.96
C ILE A 33 1.03 5.78 4.29
N TYR A 34 -0.22 5.63 4.69
CA TYR A 34 -0.69 5.94 6.03
C TYR A 34 -0.52 4.70 6.91
N ARG A 35 0.27 4.84 7.96
CA ARG A 35 0.46 3.77 8.94
C ARG A 35 -0.65 3.83 9.97
N SER A 36 -1.67 3.01 9.79
CA SER A 36 -2.74 2.83 10.76
C SER A 36 -2.24 2.00 11.95
N GLY A 37 -2.99 1.87 12.97
CA GLY A 37 -2.58 1.15 14.17
C GLY A 37 -2.01 2.11 15.23
N SER A 38 -0.84 1.81 15.77
CA SER A 38 -0.32 2.55 16.93
C SER A 38 0.16 3.96 16.61
N ARG A 39 0.74 4.17 15.42
CA ARG A 39 1.38 5.45 15.09
C ARG A 39 0.45 6.48 14.47
N ARG A 40 -0.47 6.08 13.64
CA ARG A 40 -1.44 6.96 12.98
C ARG A 40 -0.77 8.14 12.28
N GLU A 41 0.10 7.82 11.31
CA GLU A 41 0.87 8.83 10.60
C GLU A 41 1.05 8.47 9.12
N LEU A 42 1.15 9.49 8.27
CA LEU A 42 1.53 9.33 6.87
C LEU A 42 3.05 9.45 6.80
N SER A 43 3.74 8.33 6.56
CA SER A 43 5.17 8.23 6.86
C SER A 43 6.04 7.71 5.73
N ALA A 44 5.45 7.25 4.61
CA ALA A 44 6.23 6.62 3.57
C ALA A 44 5.55 6.70 2.21
N TYR A 45 6.30 6.42 1.16
CA TYR A 45 5.73 6.14 -0.14
C TYR A 45 6.31 4.84 -0.71
N MET A 46 5.53 4.21 -1.58
CA MET A 46 5.96 3.04 -2.36
C MET A 46 5.85 3.36 -3.84
N LYS A 47 6.82 2.89 -4.61
CA LYS A 47 6.65 2.81 -6.05
C LYS A 47 6.12 1.44 -6.39
N LEU A 48 4.95 1.41 -7.00
CA LEU A 48 4.26 0.19 -7.41
C LEU A 48 4.45 -0.03 -8.90
N GLY A 49 4.80 -1.25 -9.27
CA GLY A 49 5.04 -1.61 -10.65
C GLY A 49 3.81 -2.13 -11.37
N THR A 50 4.02 -2.78 -12.51
CA THR A 50 2.95 -3.33 -13.33
C THR A 50 2.24 -4.47 -12.60
N PRO A 51 0.91 -4.37 -12.40
CA PRO A 51 0.18 -5.42 -11.69
C PRO A 51 0.17 -6.74 -12.46
N ILE A 52 0.22 -7.83 -11.70
CA ILE A 52 0.06 -9.18 -12.22
C ILE A 52 -1.34 -9.65 -11.86
N TYR A 53 -2.15 -10.00 -12.85
CA TYR A 53 -3.50 -10.54 -12.63
C TYR A 53 -3.47 -12.06 -12.75
N GLY A 54 -4.16 -12.76 -11.85
CA GLY A 54 -4.26 -14.21 -11.91
C GLY A 54 -5.42 -14.75 -11.08
N ALA A 55 -5.67 -16.04 -11.21
CA ALA A 55 -6.64 -16.74 -10.38
C ALA A 55 -6.19 -16.75 -8.91
N PRO A 56 -7.13 -16.94 -7.95
CA PRO A 56 -6.76 -16.97 -6.54
C PRO A 56 -5.62 -17.94 -6.22
N GLN A 57 -5.62 -19.11 -6.83
CA GLN A 57 -4.58 -20.12 -6.61
C GLN A 57 -3.22 -19.68 -7.15
N GLU A 58 -3.20 -19.00 -8.27
CA GLU A 58 -1.96 -18.50 -8.88
C GLU A 58 -1.34 -17.40 -8.02
N ILE A 59 -2.16 -16.46 -7.59
CA ILE A 59 -1.70 -15.36 -6.72
C ILE A 59 -1.30 -15.91 -5.34
N GLY A 60 -2.04 -16.91 -4.83
CA GLY A 60 -1.69 -17.59 -3.59
C GLY A 60 -0.33 -18.26 -3.65
N ARG A 61 0.00 -18.91 -4.76
CA ARG A 61 1.33 -19.52 -4.97
C ARG A 61 2.44 -18.47 -4.96
N LEU A 62 2.20 -17.34 -5.60
CA LEU A 62 3.15 -16.23 -5.59
C LEU A 62 3.36 -15.70 -4.16
N ALA A 63 2.28 -15.55 -3.41
CA ALA A 63 2.34 -15.12 -2.01
C ALA A 63 3.11 -16.12 -1.13
N GLU A 64 2.88 -17.41 -1.34
CA GLU A 64 3.57 -18.48 -0.62
C GLU A 64 5.07 -18.47 -0.90
N HIS A 65 5.45 -18.25 -2.15
CA HIS A 65 6.86 -18.16 -2.54
C HIS A 65 7.55 -16.96 -1.91
N MET A 66 6.84 -15.85 -1.81
CA MET A 66 7.35 -14.61 -1.21
C MET A 66 7.53 -14.74 0.30
N LEU A 67 6.51 -15.28 0.99
CA LEU A 67 6.51 -15.46 2.44
C LEU A 67 5.84 -16.81 2.75
N PRO A 68 6.62 -17.84 3.10
CA PRO A 68 6.07 -19.16 3.40
C PRO A 68 4.99 -19.08 4.50
N GLY A 69 3.87 -19.74 4.25
CA GLY A 69 2.69 -19.74 5.13
C GLY A 69 1.65 -18.69 4.76
N ASN A 70 1.96 -17.75 3.87
CA ASN A 70 1.04 -16.67 3.50
C ASN A 70 0.11 -17.03 2.33
N GLY A 71 0.46 -18.05 1.55
CA GLY A 71 -0.30 -18.43 0.36
C GLY A 71 -1.77 -18.73 0.61
N PRO A 72 -2.10 -19.62 1.59
CA PRO A 72 -3.51 -19.94 1.87
C PRO A 72 -4.34 -18.72 2.27
N ALA A 73 -3.79 -17.80 3.04
CA ALA A 73 -4.50 -16.59 3.45
C ALA A 73 -4.82 -15.68 2.27
N VAL A 74 -3.87 -15.51 1.35
CA VAL A 74 -4.06 -14.69 0.15
C VAL A 74 -5.07 -15.35 -0.79
N GLU A 75 -4.95 -16.66 -1.01
CA GLU A 75 -5.92 -17.40 -1.82
C GLU A 75 -7.33 -17.25 -1.27
N GLU A 76 -7.53 -17.45 0.03
CA GLU A 76 -8.83 -17.28 0.68
C GLU A 76 -9.36 -15.86 0.53
N TYR A 77 -8.50 -14.87 0.71
CA TYR A 77 -8.85 -13.46 0.52
C TYR A 77 -9.41 -13.21 -0.88
N LEU A 78 -8.85 -13.86 -1.90
CA LEU A 78 -9.24 -13.65 -3.29
C LEU A 78 -10.38 -14.56 -3.76
N MET A 79 -10.82 -15.52 -2.95
CA MET A 79 -11.86 -16.46 -3.35
C MET A 79 -13.22 -15.84 -3.60
N SER A 80 -13.50 -14.66 -3.05
CA SER A 80 -14.76 -13.94 -3.30
C SER A 80 -14.79 -13.28 -4.68
N THR A 81 -13.68 -13.31 -5.42
CA THR A 81 -13.55 -12.79 -6.77
C THR A 81 -12.97 -13.88 -7.67
N GLN A 82 -13.13 -13.75 -9.00
CA GLN A 82 -12.59 -14.74 -9.95
C GLN A 82 -11.07 -14.68 -10.05
N GLY A 83 -10.48 -13.62 -9.58
CA GLY A 83 -9.05 -13.42 -9.60
C GLY A 83 -8.65 -12.21 -8.78
N GLY A 84 -7.36 -11.95 -8.76
CA GLY A 84 -6.83 -10.82 -8.02
C GLY A 84 -5.53 -10.32 -8.62
N TYR A 85 -4.98 -9.31 -7.99
CA TYR A 85 -3.78 -8.62 -8.45
C TYR A 85 -2.66 -8.77 -7.43
N ALA A 86 -1.47 -9.06 -7.93
CA ALA A 86 -0.23 -8.93 -7.20
C ALA A 86 0.51 -7.72 -7.81
N ILE A 87 0.71 -6.69 -7.01
CA ILE A 87 1.31 -5.44 -7.46
C ILE A 87 2.74 -5.38 -6.91
N PRO A 88 3.77 -5.42 -7.75
CA PRO A 88 5.15 -5.38 -7.27
C PRO A 88 5.45 -4.09 -6.53
N ILE A 89 6.12 -4.20 -5.39
CA ILE A 89 6.62 -3.04 -4.64
C ILE A 89 8.08 -2.87 -5.07
N GLU A 90 8.34 -1.87 -5.90
CA GLU A 90 9.67 -1.65 -6.48
C GLU A 90 10.56 -0.81 -5.58
N GLU A 91 9.97 0.07 -4.79
CA GLU A 91 10.69 0.94 -3.88
C GLU A 91 9.81 1.29 -2.68
N PHE A 92 10.42 1.36 -1.51
CA PHE A 92 9.77 1.83 -0.29
C PHE A 92 10.72 2.83 0.38
N ARG A 93 10.20 4.04 0.67
CA ARG A 93 10.99 5.08 1.35
C ARG A 93 10.15 5.78 2.41
N GLU A 94 10.76 5.96 3.57
CA GLU A 94 10.17 6.75 4.64
C GLU A 94 10.59 8.23 4.50
N PHE A 95 9.74 9.12 4.99
CA PHE A 95 10.02 10.55 5.09
C PHE A 95 9.56 11.06 6.45
N PRO A 96 9.94 12.31 6.87
CA PRO A 96 9.43 12.87 8.12
C PRO A 96 7.90 12.83 8.12
N PRO A 97 7.28 12.17 9.10
CA PRO A 97 5.85 11.85 9.02
C PRO A 97 4.94 13.05 9.22
N PHE A 98 3.75 12.96 8.64
CA PHE A 98 2.63 13.83 8.96
C PHE A 98 1.76 13.12 9.99
N SER A 99 1.51 13.77 11.12
CA SER A 99 0.60 13.25 12.13
C SER A 99 -0.85 13.28 11.65
N LEU A 100 -1.71 12.51 12.31
CA LEU A 100 -3.15 12.54 12.03
C LEU A 100 -3.71 13.95 12.22
N ALA A 101 -3.26 14.68 13.22
CA ALA A 101 -3.69 16.05 13.47
C ALA A 101 -3.33 16.98 12.29
N GLU A 102 -2.08 16.87 11.79
CA GLU A 102 -1.65 17.65 10.63
C GLU A 102 -2.48 17.32 9.38
N LEU A 103 -2.76 16.04 9.15
CA LEU A 103 -3.58 15.60 8.02
C LEU A 103 -4.99 16.16 8.10
N ARG A 104 -5.60 16.14 9.27
CA ARG A 104 -6.94 16.70 9.48
C ARG A 104 -7.00 18.20 9.27
N MET A 105 -5.95 18.90 9.63
CA MET A 105 -5.85 20.35 9.39
C MET A 105 -5.80 20.67 7.90
N MET A 106 -5.30 19.77 7.07
CA MET A 106 -5.32 19.89 5.61
C MET A 106 -6.60 19.37 4.97
N GLY A 107 -7.60 19.02 5.78
CA GLY A 107 -8.87 18.49 5.30
C GLY A 107 -8.81 17.04 4.84
N PHE A 108 -7.75 16.33 5.16
CA PHE A 108 -7.56 14.95 4.75
C PHE A 108 -7.91 14.01 5.89
N HIS A 109 -8.70 12.97 5.57
CA HIS A 109 -9.04 11.88 6.48
C HIS A 109 -8.49 10.59 5.90
N PRO A 110 -7.63 9.86 6.65
CA PRO A 110 -7.00 8.65 6.11
C PRO A 110 -8.03 7.64 5.62
N PRO A 111 -7.84 7.09 4.41
CA PRO A 111 -8.76 6.10 3.87
C PRO A 111 -8.49 4.73 4.46
N GLN A 112 -9.51 3.88 4.50
CA GLN A 112 -9.33 2.47 4.81
C GLN A 112 -8.69 1.71 3.65
N TYR A 113 -8.87 2.23 2.42
CA TYR A 113 -8.42 1.56 1.20
C TYR A 113 -7.51 2.45 0.36
N PHE A 114 -8.05 3.09 -0.65
CA PHE A 114 -7.28 3.78 -1.67
C PHE A 114 -7.99 5.08 -2.08
N PHE A 115 -7.20 6.10 -2.40
CA PHE A 115 -7.72 7.38 -2.90
C PHE A 115 -6.71 7.99 -3.88
N TYR A 116 -7.18 8.90 -4.72
CA TYR A 116 -6.30 9.65 -5.61
C TYR A 116 -5.86 10.95 -4.96
N LEU A 117 -4.56 11.16 -4.92
CA LEU A 117 -3.96 12.34 -4.30
C LEU A 117 -4.36 13.63 -5.00
N SER A 118 -4.69 13.55 -6.30
CA SER A 118 -5.17 14.69 -7.08
C SER A 118 -6.44 15.33 -6.51
N ASN A 119 -7.22 14.59 -5.70
CA ASN A 119 -8.39 15.13 -5.00
C ASN A 119 -8.02 15.96 -3.76
N TYR A 120 -6.74 15.99 -3.40
CA TYR A 120 -6.23 16.68 -2.21
C TYR A 120 -4.99 17.49 -2.58
N PRO A 121 -5.14 18.61 -3.33
CA PRO A 121 -3.98 19.34 -3.87
C PRO A 121 -3.04 19.91 -2.80
N GLU A 122 -3.59 20.35 -1.67
CA GLU A 122 -2.78 20.88 -0.57
C GLU A 122 -1.90 19.78 0.03
N LEU A 123 -2.48 18.59 0.27
CA LEU A 123 -1.74 17.43 0.76
C LEU A 123 -0.69 17.00 -0.26
N GLN A 124 -1.05 16.98 -1.55
CA GLN A 124 -0.12 16.62 -2.62
C GLN A 124 1.12 17.51 -2.61
N ARG A 125 0.94 18.83 -2.51
CA ARG A 125 2.06 19.78 -2.46
C ARG A 125 2.92 19.56 -1.21
N ALA A 126 2.28 19.36 -0.06
CA ALA A 126 2.99 19.14 1.19
C ALA A 126 3.82 17.84 1.14
N LEU A 127 3.27 16.78 0.57
CA LEU A 127 3.96 15.49 0.41
C LEU A 127 5.16 15.59 -0.52
N GLU A 128 5.00 16.26 -1.66
CA GLU A 128 6.09 16.46 -2.61
C GLU A 128 7.23 17.26 -1.97
N ALA A 129 6.92 18.32 -1.24
CA ALA A 129 7.92 19.10 -0.53
C ALA A 129 8.64 18.26 0.54
N ARG A 130 7.91 17.46 1.30
CA ARG A 130 8.47 16.62 2.36
C ARG A 130 9.32 15.48 1.80
N ARG A 131 8.87 14.90 0.70
CA ARG A 131 9.58 13.82 -0.01
C ARG A 131 10.90 14.30 -0.57
N ASN A 132 10.95 15.52 -1.09
CA ASN A 132 12.12 16.10 -1.73
C ASN A 132 13.05 16.85 -0.76
N GLY A 133 12.55 17.10 0.42
CA GLY A 133 13.30 17.79 1.48
C GLY A 133 13.87 16.82 2.46
#